data_08b5c05b5546089b7788b7286316239e
#
_entry.id   08b5c05b5546089b7788b7286316239e
#
_cell.length_a   1.000
_cell.length_b   1.000
_cell.length_c   1.000
_cell.angle_alpha   90.00
_cell.angle_beta   90.00
_cell.angle_gamma   90.00
#
_symmetry.space_group_name_H-M   'P 1'
#
loop_
_entity.id
_entity.type
_entity.pdbx_description
1 polymer ?
#
loop_
_entity_poly.entity_id
_entity_poly.type
_entity_poly.pdbx_seq_one_letter_code
_entity_poly.pdbx_strand_id
1 'polypeptide(L)'
;PLFQQKAAPLGKKLWQTEHYVNSDANISTIMPIAKEIHDVMVTGSANAYVYWWIPHANGLTANDGTLFKRAYVIGQFAKHVRPGYFRVEATATPATNVYVSAYAGNGKVVIVAVNSSTAAVSQTFTLQNATVSQFSTWQTSASANMAAGSEASVSGNSFTFSLPAQSIT
;
A
#
# COMPACT_ATOMS: atom_id res chain seq x y z
N PRO A 1 -17.04 -9.70 -2.02
CA PRO A 1 -16.73 -10.10 -3.40
C PRO A 1 -17.03 -11.58 -3.64
N LEU A 2 -17.46 -11.92 -4.86
CA LEU A 2 -17.91 -13.27 -5.19
C LEU A 2 -16.84 -14.36 -4.95
N PHE A 3 -15.61 -14.09 -5.35
CA PHE A 3 -14.50 -15.03 -5.17
C PHE A 3 -14.24 -15.34 -3.70
N GLN A 4 -14.21 -14.32 -2.85
CA GLN A 4 -14.00 -14.51 -1.41
C GLN A 4 -15.15 -15.32 -0.78
N GLN A 5 -16.40 -15.04 -1.14
CA GLN A 5 -17.57 -15.81 -0.66
C GLN A 5 -17.50 -17.29 -1.05
N LYS A 6 -16.91 -17.61 -2.21
CA LYS A 6 -16.75 -18.99 -2.68
C LYS A 6 -15.51 -19.69 -2.10
N ALA A 7 -14.43 -18.94 -1.90
CA ALA A 7 -13.15 -19.52 -1.46
C ALA A 7 -13.04 -19.69 0.06
N ALA A 8 -13.55 -18.74 0.85
CA ALA A 8 -13.41 -18.73 2.30
C ALA A 8 -14.04 -19.98 2.98
N PRO A 9 -15.27 -20.43 2.63
CA PRO A 9 -15.85 -21.63 3.23
C PRO A 9 -15.05 -22.91 2.94
N LEU A 10 -14.23 -22.89 1.88
CA LEU A 10 -13.37 -24.00 1.47
C LEU A 10 -11.94 -23.88 2.00
N GLY A 11 -11.64 -22.87 2.84
CA GLY A 11 -10.30 -22.58 3.34
C GLY A 11 -9.28 -22.22 2.25
N LYS A 12 -9.75 -21.78 1.05
CA LYS A 12 -8.88 -21.47 -0.09
C LYS A 12 -8.33 -20.06 0.00
N LYS A 13 -7.07 -19.90 -0.40
CA LYS A 13 -6.41 -18.61 -0.56
C LYS A 13 -6.81 -17.97 -1.90
N LEU A 14 -6.97 -16.66 -1.91
CA LEU A 14 -7.22 -15.89 -3.12
C LEU A 14 -5.96 -15.12 -3.51
N TRP A 15 -5.60 -15.19 -4.78
CA TRP A 15 -4.49 -14.47 -5.35
C TRP A 15 -4.95 -13.68 -6.57
N GLN A 16 -4.59 -12.41 -6.62
CA GLN A 16 -4.59 -11.65 -7.88
C GLN A 16 -3.27 -11.99 -8.58
N THR A 17 -3.35 -12.71 -9.69
CA THR A 17 -2.17 -13.35 -10.27
C THR A 17 -1.58 -12.60 -11.44
N GLU A 18 -2.30 -11.62 -12.00
CA GLU A 18 -1.82 -10.88 -13.16
C GLU A 18 -2.53 -9.52 -13.25
N HIS A 19 -1.76 -8.47 -13.23
CA HIS A 19 -2.17 -7.13 -13.59
C HIS A 19 -0.98 -6.32 -14.08
N TYR A 20 -1.19 -5.41 -15.02
CA TYR A 20 -0.20 -4.43 -15.44
C TYR A 20 -0.88 -3.14 -15.92
N VAL A 21 -0.11 -2.07 -16.02
CA VAL A 21 -0.53 -0.80 -16.63
C VAL A 21 0.40 -0.44 -17.77
N ASN A 22 -0.16 0.13 -18.83
CA ASN A 22 0.57 0.47 -20.06
C ASN A 22 1.37 1.78 -19.95
N SER A 23 1.29 2.50 -18.84
CA SER A 23 1.95 3.79 -18.69
C SER A 23 2.69 3.88 -17.36
N ASP A 24 3.85 4.52 -17.38
CA ASP A 24 4.62 4.90 -16.20
C ASP A 24 5.11 6.35 -16.29
N ALA A 25 4.50 7.14 -17.18
CA ALA A 25 4.95 8.48 -17.52
C ALA A 25 5.02 9.41 -16.31
N ASN A 26 4.12 9.23 -15.33
CA ASN A 26 4.10 10.04 -14.11
C ASN A 26 3.34 9.35 -12.99
N ILE A 27 3.42 9.90 -11.79
CA ILE A 27 2.79 9.34 -10.60
C ILE A 27 1.27 9.23 -10.74
N SER A 28 0.59 10.16 -11.39
CA SER A 28 -0.87 10.14 -11.53
C SER A 28 -1.38 8.95 -12.35
N THR A 29 -0.61 8.50 -13.34
CA THR A 29 -0.96 7.33 -14.17
C THR A 29 -0.68 6.00 -13.46
N ILE A 30 0.13 6.03 -12.38
CA ILE A 30 0.54 4.85 -11.63
C ILE A 30 -0.25 4.70 -10.31
N MET A 31 -0.77 5.80 -9.75
CA MET A 31 -1.57 5.76 -8.51
C MET A 31 -2.73 4.74 -8.54
N PRO A 32 -3.40 4.48 -9.68
CA PRO A 32 -4.40 3.41 -9.76
C PRO A 32 -3.88 2.03 -9.33
N ILE A 33 -2.59 1.71 -9.52
CA ILE A 33 -1.99 0.46 -9.04
C ILE A 33 -2.06 0.39 -7.51
N ALA A 34 -1.70 1.48 -6.82
CA ALA A 34 -1.73 1.51 -5.35
C ALA A 34 -3.15 1.32 -4.81
N LYS A 35 -4.13 1.98 -5.44
CA LYS A 35 -5.55 1.80 -5.09
C LYS A 35 -6.02 0.38 -5.37
N GLU A 36 -5.62 -0.19 -6.51
CA GLU A 36 -5.99 -1.56 -6.86
C GLU A 36 -5.41 -2.58 -5.86
N ILE A 37 -4.13 -2.45 -5.48
CA ILE A 37 -3.56 -3.32 -4.44
C ILE A 37 -4.37 -3.18 -3.14
N HIS A 38 -4.70 -1.95 -2.74
CA HIS A 38 -5.58 -1.71 -1.59
C HIS A 38 -6.92 -2.43 -1.75
N ASP A 39 -7.62 -2.27 -2.87
CA ASP A 39 -8.92 -2.88 -3.13
C ASP A 39 -8.84 -4.42 -3.13
N VAL A 40 -7.83 -4.98 -3.75
CA VAL A 40 -7.58 -6.43 -3.80
C VAL A 40 -7.35 -6.99 -2.40
N MET A 41 -6.52 -6.32 -1.59
CA MET A 41 -6.19 -6.78 -0.24
C MET A 41 -7.33 -6.52 0.75
N VAL A 42 -8.00 -5.39 0.68
CA VAL A 42 -9.03 -4.98 1.67
C VAL A 42 -10.40 -5.49 1.26
N THR A 43 -10.89 -5.09 0.10
CA THR A 43 -12.23 -5.46 -0.39
C THR A 43 -12.26 -6.90 -0.92
N GLY A 44 -11.24 -7.28 -1.67
CA GLY A 44 -11.07 -8.62 -2.22
C GLY A 44 -10.70 -9.67 -1.18
N SER A 45 -10.14 -9.25 -0.03
CA SER A 45 -9.56 -10.15 0.99
C SER A 45 -8.58 -11.15 0.40
N ALA A 46 -7.81 -10.73 -0.60
CA ALA A 46 -6.81 -11.57 -1.24
C ALA A 46 -5.58 -11.77 -0.33
N ASN A 47 -4.89 -12.87 -0.54
CA ASN A 47 -3.69 -13.25 0.20
C ASN A 47 -2.40 -12.91 -0.55
N ALA A 48 -2.49 -12.60 -1.84
CA ALA A 48 -1.38 -12.20 -2.67
C ALA A 48 -1.84 -11.33 -3.83
N TYR A 49 -0.94 -10.45 -4.25
CA TYR A 49 -1.04 -9.65 -5.45
C TYR A 49 0.24 -9.83 -6.25
N VAL A 50 0.14 -10.21 -7.53
CA VAL A 50 1.25 -10.42 -8.45
C VAL A 50 1.11 -9.46 -9.62
N TYR A 51 2.15 -8.65 -9.83
CA TYR A 51 2.22 -7.75 -10.96
C TYR A 51 2.82 -8.47 -12.17
N TRP A 52 2.27 -8.19 -13.36
CA TRP A 52 2.73 -8.80 -14.60
C TRP A 52 4.03 -8.17 -15.08
N TRP A 53 5.01 -9.03 -15.25
CA TRP A 53 6.40 -8.91 -15.67
C TRP A 53 7.31 -8.10 -14.74
N ILE A 54 8.57 -8.53 -14.71
CA ILE A 54 9.66 -7.80 -14.08
C ILE A 54 10.44 -7.03 -15.15
N PRO A 55 11.23 -7.64 -16.07
CA PRO A 55 11.90 -6.87 -17.12
C PRO A 55 11.01 -6.72 -18.36
N HIS A 56 10.28 -5.63 -18.47
CA HIS A 56 9.45 -5.31 -19.63
C HIS A 56 9.04 -3.84 -19.64
N ALA A 57 8.71 -3.24 -20.80
CA ALA A 57 8.24 -1.86 -20.89
C ALA A 57 7.03 -1.56 -19.99
N ASN A 58 6.14 -2.54 -19.80
CA ASN A 58 5.01 -2.47 -18.87
C ASN A 58 5.30 -3.16 -17.52
N GLY A 59 6.51 -3.68 -17.32
CA GLY A 59 6.95 -4.39 -16.13
C GLY A 59 7.44 -3.47 -15.02
N LEU A 60 8.14 -4.04 -14.05
CA LEU A 60 8.68 -3.30 -12.92
C LEU A 60 10.04 -2.67 -13.21
N THR A 61 10.77 -3.26 -14.16
CA THR A 61 12.10 -2.78 -14.56
C THR A 61 12.22 -2.72 -16.07
N ALA A 62 13.13 -1.88 -16.55
CA ALA A 62 13.68 -1.98 -17.89
C ALA A 62 14.56 -3.23 -18.01
N ASN A 63 14.99 -3.58 -19.23
CA ASN A 63 15.83 -4.75 -19.48
C ASN A 63 17.23 -4.63 -18.85
N ASP A 64 17.71 -3.42 -18.59
CA ASP A 64 18.96 -3.14 -17.91
C ASP A 64 18.85 -3.18 -16.36
N GLY A 65 17.66 -3.48 -15.82
CA GLY A 65 17.39 -3.53 -14.40
C GLY A 65 16.96 -2.18 -13.77
N THR A 66 16.91 -1.09 -14.55
CA THR A 66 16.44 0.21 -14.06
C THR A 66 14.98 0.08 -13.59
N LEU A 67 14.70 0.47 -12.33
CA LEU A 67 13.37 0.42 -11.75
C LEU A 67 12.48 1.53 -12.29
N PHE A 68 11.29 1.18 -12.72
CA PHE A 68 10.24 2.13 -13.04
C PHE A 68 9.51 2.63 -11.78
N LYS A 69 8.83 3.78 -11.88
CA LYS A 69 8.09 4.37 -10.75
C LYS A 69 7.08 3.37 -10.13
N ARG A 70 6.42 2.55 -10.94
CA ARG A 70 5.47 1.52 -10.47
C ARG A 70 6.11 0.45 -9.57
N ALA A 71 7.40 0.16 -9.76
CA ALA A 71 8.11 -0.76 -8.85
C ALA A 71 8.18 -0.20 -7.43
N TYR A 72 8.40 1.09 -7.29
CA TYR A 72 8.40 1.75 -5.98
C TYR A 72 7.01 1.84 -5.36
N VAL A 73 5.96 1.99 -6.18
CA VAL A 73 4.57 1.94 -5.71
C VAL A 73 4.24 0.56 -5.13
N ILE A 74 4.54 -0.50 -5.87
CA ILE A 74 4.34 -1.88 -5.40
C ILE A 74 5.25 -2.19 -4.21
N GLY A 75 6.47 -1.67 -4.23
CA GLY A 75 7.45 -1.79 -3.17
C GLY A 75 6.95 -1.29 -1.81
N GLN A 76 6.11 -0.25 -1.77
CA GLN A 76 5.50 0.24 -0.52
C GLN A 76 4.70 -0.85 0.21
N PHE A 77 4.07 -1.75 -0.53
CA PHE A 77 3.43 -2.92 0.05
C PHE A 77 4.43 -4.07 0.24
N ALA A 78 5.11 -4.48 -0.81
CA ALA A 78 5.89 -5.71 -0.84
C ALA A 78 7.11 -5.71 0.10
N LYS A 79 7.72 -4.56 0.36
CA LYS A 79 8.86 -4.44 1.27
C LYS A 79 8.45 -4.58 2.74
N HIS A 80 7.29 -4.02 3.09
CA HIS A 80 6.89 -3.88 4.48
C HIS A 80 5.86 -4.93 4.91
N VAL A 81 4.93 -5.31 4.02
CA VAL A 81 3.95 -6.37 4.27
C VAL A 81 4.54 -7.71 3.82
N ARG A 82 5.03 -8.50 4.76
CA ARG A 82 5.78 -9.72 4.48
C ARG A 82 4.95 -10.99 4.75
N PRO A 83 5.33 -12.14 4.17
CA PRO A 83 4.72 -13.41 4.53
C PRO A 83 4.65 -13.61 6.05
N GLY A 84 3.50 -14.06 6.56
CA GLY A 84 3.25 -14.18 7.99
C GLY A 84 2.58 -12.95 8.63
N TYR A 85 2.44 -11.84 7.89
CA TYR A 85 1.61 -10.72 8.33
C TYR A 85 0.13 -11.00 8.05
N PHE A 86 -0.72 -10.55 8.94
CA PHE A 86 -2.16 -10.58 8.78
C PHE A 86 -2.68 -9.17 8.58
N ARG A 87 -3.61 -8.99 7.65
CA ARG A 87 -4.35 -7.73 7.54
C ARG A 87 -5.22 -7.59 8.79
N VAL A 88 -5.12 -6.45 9.43
CA VAL A 88 -5.95 -6.08 10.58
C VAL A 88 -7.01 -5.07 10.16
N GLU A 89 -8.05 -4.90 10.98
CA GLU A 89 -9.12 -3.95 10.70
C GLU A 89 -8.57 -2.51 10.70
N ALA A 90 -9.02 -1.74 9.72
CA ALA A 90 -8.72 -0.32 9.59
C ALA A 90 -9.86 0.37 8.84
N THR A 91 -10.05 1.66 9.09
CA THR A 91 -10.96 2.49 8.28
C THR A 91 -10.38 2.60 6.86
N ALA A 92 -10.95 1.83 5.94
CA ALA A 92 -10.38 1.65 4.59
C ALA A 92 -10.32 2.94 3.77
N THR A 93 -11.28 3.84 3.96
CA THR A 93 -11.37 5.13 3.26
C THR A 93 -11.69 6.24 4.27
N PRO A 94 -10.69 6.71 5.04
CA PRO A 94 -10.92 7.69 6.10
C PRO A 94 -11.24 9.10 5.58
N ALA A 95 -10.88 9.40 4.34
CA ALA A 95 -11.18 10.65 3.65
C ALA A 95 -11.33 10.39 2.14
N THR A 96 -11.92 11.35 1.42
CA THR A 96 -12.02 11.27 -0.05
C THR A 96 -10.65 11.09 -0.69
N ASN A 97 -10.52 10.08 -1.55
CA ASN A 97 -9.27 9.71 -2.23
C ASN A 97 -8.11 9.29 -1.30
N VAL A 98 -8.39 9.00 -0.04
CA VAL A 98 -7.41 8.42 0.90
C VAL A 98 -7.82 6.98 1.21
N TYR A 99 -6.90 6.05 1.00
CA TYR A 99 -7.12 4.63 1.20
C TYR A 99 -6.08 4.10 2.19
N VAL A 100 -6.53 3.39 3.22
CA VAL A 100 -5.67 2.89 4.29
C VAL A 100 -5.86 1.41 4.48
N SER A 101 -4.76 0.69 4.59
CA SER A 101 -4.72 -0.70 5.02
C SER A 101 -3.69 -0.90 6.11
N ALA A 102 -3.96 -1.79 7.04
CA ALA A 102 -3.07 -2.07 8.16
C ALA A 102 -2.79 -3.57 8.28
N TYR A 103 -1.59 -3.88 8.70
CA TYR A 103 -1.09 -5.25 8.81
C TYR A 103 -0.30 -5.41 10.11
N ALA A 104 -0.39 -6.58 10.72
CA ALA A 104 0.38 -6.92 11.92
C ALA A 104 1.08 -8.27 11.75
N GLY A 105 2.29 -8.38 12.22
CA GLY A 105 3.07 -9.60 12.18
C GLY A 105 4.49 -9.38 12.73
N ASN A 106 5.09 -10.43 13.27
CA ASN A 106 6.45 -10.42 13.80
C ASN A 106 6.71 -9.26 14.81
N GLY A 107 5.72 -8.94 15.65
CA GLY A 107 5.81 -7.86 16.63
C GLY A 107 5.78 -6.45 16.03
N LYS A 108 5.38 -6.30 14.77
CA LYS A 108 5.33 -5.02 14.05
C LYS A 108 3.93 -4.72 13.56
N VAL A 109 3.64 -3.43 13.41
CA VAL A 109 2.47 -2.90 12.73
C VAL A 109 2.94 -2.15 11.48
N VAL A 110 2.29 -2.39 10.36
CA VAL A 110 2.52 -1.68 9.09
C VAL A 110 1.21 -1.03 8.69
N ILE A 111 1.26 0.26 8.40
CA ILE A 111 0.14 1.01 7.85
C ILE A 111 0.55 1.47 6.45
N VAL A 112 -0.26 1.17 5.45
CA VAL A 112 -0.07 1.67 4.10
C VAL A 112 -1.19 2.65 3.80
N ALA A 113 -0.84 3.91 3.60
CA ALA A 113 -1.76 4.99 3.30
C ALA A 113 -1.52 5.50 1.87
N VAL A 114 -2.55 5.50 1.05
CA VAL A 114 -2.56 5.97 -0.33
C VAL A 114 -3.36 7.26 -0.40
N ASN A 115 -2.74 8.35 -0.79
CA ASN A 115 -3.43 9.60 -1.11
C ASN A 115 -3.45 9.79 -2.65
N SER A 116 -4.59 9.54 -3.27
CA SER A 116 -4.79 9.70 -4.72
C SER A 116 -5.22 11.12 -5.11
N SER A 117 -5.41 12.03 -4.16
CA SER A 117 -5.79 13.42 -4.46
C SER A 117 -4.58 14.23 -4.95
N THR A 118 -4.85 15.36 -5.62
CA THR A 118 -3.83 16.31 -6.07
C THR A 118 -3.40 17.30 -4.99
N ALA A 119 -3.90 17.14 -3.77
CA ALA A 119 -3.54 17.93 -2.60
C ALA A 119 -3.01 17.04 -1.48
N ALA A 120 -2.16 17.58 -0.61
CA ALA A 120 -1.78 16.91 0.62
C ALA A 120 -2.98 16.80 1.56
N VAL A 121 -3.06 15.68 2.28
CA VAL A 121 -4.12 15.41 3.25
C VAL A 121 -3.48 15.14 4.61
N SER A 122 -3.91 15.90 5.63
CA SER A 122 -3.56 15.62 7.02
C SER A 122 -4.48 14.52 7.55
N GLN A 123 -3.92 13.36 7.86
CA GLN A 123 -4.67 12.20 8.32
C GLN A 123 -4.29 11.83 9.74
N THR A 124 -5.30 11.76 10.62
CA THR A 124 -5.12 11.25 11.97
C THR A 124 -5.39 9.75 12.01
N PHE A 125 -4.48 9.02 12.62
CA PHE A 125 -4.55 7.58 12.87
C PHE A 125 -4.70 7.34 14.36
N THR A 126 -5.65 6.47 14.72
CA THR A 126 -5.82 6.02 16.10
C THR A 126 -5.62 4.52 16.15
N LEU A 127 -4.68 4.08 16.98
CA LEU A 127 -4.34 2.67 17.15
C LEU A 127 -5.25 2.05 18.20
N GLN A 128 -5.80 0.88 17.90
CA GLN A 128 -6.55 0.07 18.83
C GLN A 128 -5.80 -1.23 19.11
N ASN A 129 -5.69 -1.60 20.38
CA ASN A 129 -5.04 -2.85 20.79
C ASN A 129 -3.57 -2.99 20.35
N ALA A 130 -2.89 -1.86 20.17
CA ALA A 130 -1.46 -1.82 19.86
C ALA A 130 -0.78 -0.67 20.61
N THR A 131 0.41 -0.94 21.14
CA THR A 131 1.25 0.07 21.78
C THR A 131 2.47 0.29 20.88
N VAL A 132 2.55 1.47 20.27
CA VAL A 132 3.64 1.89 19.40
C VAL A 132 4.02 3.30 19.80
N SER A 133 5.29 3.59 19.95
CA SER A 133 5.78 4.94 20.30
C SER A 133 6.03 5.81 19.07
N GLN A 134 6.39 5.19 17.96
CA GLN A 134 6.69 5.89 16.71
C GLN A 134 6.62 4.95 15.51
N PHE A 135 6.44 5.53 14.32
CA PHE A 135 6.55 4.84 13.03
C PHE A 135 7.70 5.44 12.23
N SER A 136 8.56 4.59 11.68
CA SER A 136 9.42 4.97 10.56
C SER A 136 8.56 5.07 9.30
N THR A 137 8.76 6.10 8.51
CA THR A 137 7.95 6.35 7.32
C THR A 137 8.75 6.18 6.04
N TRP A 138 8.07 5.75 5.00
CA TRP A 138 8.63 5.58 3.66
C TRP A 138 7.65 6.11 2.64
N GLN A 139 8.11 6.92 1.69
CA GLN A 139 7.24 7.61 0.76
C GLN A 139 7.60 7.32 -0.68
N THR A 140 6.58 7.08 -1.50
CA THR A 140 6.63 7.13 -2.96
C THR A 140 5.68 8.20 -3.46
N SER A 141 6.16 9.13 -4.28
CA SER A 141 5.40 10.23 -4.88
C SER A 141 6.02 10.60 -6.22
N ALA A 142 5.63 11.72 -6.83
CA ALA A 142 6.28 12.23 -8.05
C ALA A 142 7.80 12.36 -7.86
N SER A 143 8.24 12.89 -6.71
CA SER A 143 9.65 13.21 -6.41
C SER A 143 10.35 12.20 -5.50
N ALA A 144 9.63 11.23 -4.92
CA ALA A 144 10.18 10.27 -3.98
C ALA A 144 10.01 8.83 -4.49
N ASN A 145 11.01 7.98 -4.28
CA ASN A 145 11.05 6.57 -4.66
C ASN A 145 11.37 5.73 -3.43
N MET A 146 10.34 5.37 -2.64
CA MET A 146 10.52 4.70 -1.34
C MET A 146 11.56 5.42 -0.46
N ALA A 147 11.53 6.73 -0.49
CA ALA A 147 12.41 7.55 0.32
C ALA A 147 12.00 7.47 1.79
N ALA A 148 12.98 7.35 2.69
CA ALA A 148 12.72 7.48 4.11
C ALA A 148 12.25 8.91 4.41
N GLY A 149 11.18 9.02 5.18
CA GLY A 149 10.63 10.28 5.65
C GLY A 149 10.93 10.52 7.12
N SER A 150 10.35 11.60 7.66
CA SER A 150 10.40 11.87 9.10
C SER A 150 9.62 10.82 9.87
N GLU A 151 10.10 10.47 11.05
CA GLU A 151 9.36 9.58 11.95
C GLU A 151 8.04 10.21 12.39
N ALA A 152 7.00 9.38 12.53
CA ALA A 152 5.72 9.78 13.08
C ALA A 152 5.64 9.33 14.55
N SER A 153 5.75 10.28 15.47
CA SER A 153 5.62 10.02 16.90
C SER A 153 4.17 9.79 17.28
N VAL A 154 3.92 8.78 18.09
CA VAL A 154 2.59 8.43 18.61
C VAL A 154 2.43 9.02 20.03
N SER A 155 1.37 9.79 20.25
CA SER A 155 1.01 10.32 21.56
C SER A 155 -0.25 9.62 22.07
N GLY A 156 -0.13 8.96 23.21
CA GLY A 156 -1.19 8.05 23.67
C GLY A 156 -1.34 6.87 22.70
N ASN A 157 -2.43 6.87 21.94
CA ASN A 157 -2.68 5.87 20.90
C ASN A 157 -2.89 6.50 19.51
N SER A 158 -2.51 7.76 19.31
CA SER A 158 -2.85 8.50 18.10
C SER A 158 -1.66 9.28 17.56
N PHE A 159 -1.63 9.48 16.24
CA PHE A 159 -0.71 10.37 15.55
C PHE A 159 -1.37 10.97 14.33
N THR A 160 -0.91 12.14 13.91
CA THR A 160 -1.33 12.79 12.67
C THR A 160 -0.15 12.86 11.72
N PHE A 161 -0.37 12.48 10.48
CA PHE A 161 0.65 12.48 9.44
C PHE A 161 0.14 13.17 8.18
N SER A 162 0.98 14.00 7.59
CA SER A 162 0.66 14.64 6.30
C SER A 162 0.97 13.68 5.17
N LEU A 163 -0.05 13.22 4.48
CA LEU A 163 0.05 12.40 3.27
C LEU A 163 0.20 13.34 2.06
N PRO A 164 1.35 13.41 1.41
CA PRO A 164 1.53 14.30 0.25
C PRO A 164 0.56 13.96 -0.88
N ALA A 165 0.38 14.92 -1.80
CA ALA A 165 -0.42 14.71 -3.00
C ALA A 165 0.11 13.53 -3.81
N GLN A 166 -0.78 12.69 -4.32
CA GLN A 166 -0.46 11.54 -5.18
C GLN A 166 0.72 10.74 -4.63
N SER A 167 0.55 10.19 -3.42
CA SER A 167 1.60 9.48 -2.71
C SER A 167 1.12 8.17 -2.07
N ILE A 168 2.07 7.31 -1.80
CA ILE A 168 1.94 6.15 -0.91
C ILE A 168 2.98 6.32 0.20
N THR A 169 2.50 6.16 1.42
CA THR A 169 3.32 6.21 2.64
C THR A 169 3.08 4.99 3.50
#